data_d932ce2e214c6e3c021124ea3547b9bc
#
_entry.id   d932ce2e214c6e3c021124ea3547b9bc
#
_cell.length_a   1.000
_cell.length_b   1.000
_cell.length_c   1.000
_cell.angle_alpha   90.00
_cell.angle_beta   90.00
_cell.angle_gamma   90.00
#
_symmetry.space_group_name_H-M   'P 1'
#
loop_
_entity.id
_entity.type
_entity.pdbx_description
1 polymer ?
#
loop_
_entity_poly.entity_id
_entity_poly.type
_entity_poly.pdbx_seq_one_letter_code
_entity_poly.pdbx_strand_id
1 'polypeptide(L)'
;MKIHPVASVPISANVYSVYVRQRKDTSTQVFSLDYGDWMRVFDSKGTLRSTRKWSSKVRCIAVADIEGEGKDAVVGGVGNKVLVVDHRGSTVWNIRLESDVVACDARDIDGDDAAEVAVALQNNRVILYNNDRDAIFTRNIAQPIADVWLEDITNDGELEVVIADKTGRVTILTSDGYHLRELELGDKITVFAVLSYGERKLFVTGDLSSTLRIWDIDGNEIDRLEVGNVPRAIATGVPDEISDVAYLVVSTKDRKLGFWEVEQTGKASRSEKVILQQIGSTKEILYRRAIKCGNCGAPTSPEATSCSSCGAKLEMLEEYVIEEYIQESIDSITMKHNQIKLKDLDRILRKTLPRPAAYNLRRSLQTMIKSDYFEGHLDGSTFVRTPPKKKQVFKKLDDKDIKSVKSTLMDLLRGTDSISVSKLERETGVDRVLLRRTLIILLGEGIIQGTFEGDLFVLDERMNSHFFAEKLIEEMRVLAG
;
A
#
# COMPACT_ATOMS: atom_id res chain seq x y z
N MET A 1 28.10 7.37 -3.60
CA MET A 1 27.13 8.46 -3.59
C MET A 1 27.89 9.78 -3.56
N LYS A 2 27.44 10.80 -4.29
CA LYS A 2 27.99 12.16 -4.17
C LYS A 2 26.84 13.10 -3.81
N ILE A 3 27.07 13.99 -2.84
CA ILE A 3 26.09 14.96 -2.37
C ILE A 3 26.65 16.36 -2.66
N HIS A 4 25.93 17.11 -3.48
CA HIS A 4 26.33 18.43 -3.91
C HIS A 4 25.40 19.50 -3.36
N PRO A 5 25.92 20.56 -2.69
CA PRO A 5 25.09 21.69 -2.29
C PRO A 5 24.66 22.48 -3.53
N VAL A 6 23.37 22.77 -3.63
CA VAL A 6 22.76 23.54 -4.73
C VAL A 6 22.52 24.98 -4.31
N ALA A 7 21.84 25.14 -3.16
CA ALA A 7 21.48 26.46 -2.64
C ALA A 7 21.37 26.45 -1.12
N SER A 8 21.47 27.64 -0.52
CA SER A 8 21.13 27.88 0.89
C SER A 8 20.35 29.18 0.97
N VAL A 9 19.08 29.10 1.35
CA VAL A 9 18.14 30.21 1.34
C VAL A 9 17.86 30.65 2.78
N PRO A 10 18.10 31.92 3.16
CA PRO A 10 17.69 32.42 4.46
C PRO A 10 16.17 32.57 4.54
N ILE A 11 15.58 32.14 5.65
CA ILE A 11 14.15 32.20 5.92
C ILE A 11 13.91 33.09 7.14
N SER A 12 12.84 33.89 7.12
CA SER A 12 12.51 34.85 8.18
C SER A 12 12.20 34.21 9.55
N ALA A 13 11.73 32.97 9.57
CA ALA A 13 11.41 32.21 10.77
C ALA A 13 11.94 30.77 10.67
N ASN A 14 11.99 30.05 11.80
CA ASN A 14 12.36 28.64 11.77
C ASN A 14 11.31 27.83 11.00
N VAL A 15 11.77 27.04 10.03
CA VAL A 15 10.96 26.07 9.30
C VAL A 15 10.89 24.78 10.10
N TYR A 16 9.71 24.22 10.27
CA TYR A 16 9.48 22.98 11.03
C TYR A 16 8.85 21.86 10.21
N SER A 17 8.42 22.14 8.98
CA SER A 17 8.01 21.12 8.04
C SER A 17 8.46 21.50 6.64
N VAL A 18 8.98 20.52 5.92
CA VAL A 18 9.40 20.61 4.53
C VAL A 18 8.81 19.42 3.80
N TYR A 19 8.37 19.61 2.56
CA TYR A 19 7.87 18.56 1.70
C TYR A 19 8.37 18.78 0.28
N VAL A 20 8.76 17.71 -0.41
CA VAL A 20 9.15 17.75 -1.81
C VAL A 20 8.09 17.04 -2.65
N ARG A 21 7.39 17.81 -3.46
CA ARG A 21 6.39 17.29 -4.40
C ARG A 21 6.97 17.19 -5.79
N GLN A 22 6.79 16.03 -6.38
CA GLN A 22 7.12 15.76 -7.76
C GLN A 22 5.87 15.50 -8.59
N ARG A 23 5.87 15.99 -9.80
CA ARG A 23 4.83 15.73 -10.79
C ARG A 23 5.49 15.20 -12.05
N LYS A 24 4.89 14.20 -12.69
CA LYS A 24 5.41 13.59 -13.93
C LYS A 24 5.61 14.59 -15.09
N ASP A 25 4.91 15.71 -15.03
CA ASP A 25 4.83 16.73 -16.11
C ASP A 25 5.39 18.10 -15.71
N THR A 26 5.88 18.28 -14.48
CA THR A 26 6.30 19.59 -13.96
C THR A 26 7.59 19.50 -13.15
N SER A 27 8.22 20.67 -12.98
CA SER A 27 9.42 20.82 -12.13
C SER A 27 9.13 20.49 -10.67
N THR A 28 10.09 19.86 -10.00
CA THR A 28 10.09 19.61 -8.55
C THR A 28 9.73 20.88 -7.78
N GLN A 29 8.78 20.77 -6.86
CA GLN A 29 8.37 21.82 -5.95
C GLN A 29 8.71 21.47 -4.52
N VAL A 30 9.31 22.40 -3.79
CA VAL A 30 9.67 22.29 -2.40
C VAL A 30 8.77 23.19 -1.56
N PHE A 31 7.96 22.60 -0.71
CA PHE A 31 7.10 23.29 0.21
C PHE A 31 7.78 23.40 1.55
N SER A 32 7.79 24.58 2.15
CA SER A 32 8.29 24.80 3.51
C SER A 32 7.25 25.53 4.34
N LEU A 33 7.14 25.17 5.61
CA LEU A 33 6.21 25.79 6.56
C LEU A 33 6.98 26.27 7.79
N ASP A 34 6.81 27.54 8.14
CA ASP A 34 7.54 28.15 9.25
C ASP A 34 6.64 28.49 10.46
N TYR A 35 7.28 28.82 11.59
CA TYR A 35 6.57 29.21 12.83
C TYR A 35 5.76 30.50 12.73
N GLY A 36 5.86 31.23 11.62
CA GLY A 36 5.03 32.39 11.31
C GLY A 36 3.76 32.02 10.52
N ASP A 37 3.50 30.71 10.34
CA ASP A 37 2.41 30.15 9.56
C ASP A 37 2.51 30.48 8.05
N TRP A 38 3.73 30.73 7.56
CA TRP A 38 3.98 30.97 6.15
C TRP A 38 4.40 29.68 5.44
N MET A 39 3.62 29.27 4.47
CA MET A 39 4.00 28.26 3.50
C MET A 39 4.67 28.94 2.32
N ARG A 40 5.87 28.51 1.98
CA ARG A 40 6.62 28.98 0.81
C ARG A 40 6.87 27.79 -0.13
N VAL A 41 6.76 28.06 -1.41
CA VAL A 41 7.04 27.09 -2.46
C VAL A 41 8.28 27.54 -3.22
N PHE A 42 9.27 26.67 -3.30
CA PHE A 42 10.51 26.87 -4.04
C PHE A 42 10.61 25.86 -5.18
N ASP A 43 11.43 26.17 -6.17
CA ASP A 43 11.92 25.16 -7.11
C ASP A 43 13.09 24.36 -6.52
N SER A 44 13.59 23.34 -7.24
CA SER A 44 14.73 22.52 -6.84
C SER A 44 16.04 23.30 -6.67
N LYS A 45 16.13 24.52 -7.25
CA LYS A 45 17.28 25.42 -7.14
C LYS A 45 17.19 26.42 -6.01
N GLY A 46 16.13 26.30 -5.17
CA GLY A 46 15.91 27.22 -4.05
C GLY A 46 15.32 28.58 -4.44
N THR A 47 14.79 28.75 -5.65
CA THR A 47 14.13 30.00 -6.07
C THR A 47 12.70 30.03 -5.54
N LEU A 48 12.35 31.07 -4.80
CA LEU A 48 10.98 31.26 -4.27
C LEU A 48 9.99 31.48 -5.42
N ARG A 49 8.95 30.64 -5.48
CA ARG A 49 7.89 30.68 -6.50
C ARG A 49 6.59 31.27 -5.99
N SER A 50 6.21 30.92 -4.78
CA SER A 50 5.00 31.45 -4.16
C SER A 50 5.08 31.48 -2.63
N THR A 51 4.22 32.30 -2.02
CA THR A 51 4.11 32.38 -0.56
C THR A 51 2.65 32.51 -0.19
N ARG A 52 2.20 31.74 0.80
CA ARG A 52 0.84 31.76 1.32
C ARG A 52 0.85 31.73 2.84
N LYS A 53 0.02 32.52 3.48
CA LYS A 53 -0.18 32.46 4.93
C LYS A 53 -1.35 31.54 5.27
N TRP A 54 -1.14 30.62 6.20
CA TRP A 54 -2.20 29.80 6.77
C TRP A 54 -2.90 30.51 7.92
N SER A 55 -4.19 30.22 8.07
CA SER A 55 -4.99 30.80 9.16
C SER A 55 -4.85 30.03 10.49
N SER A 56 -4.19 28.87 10.49
CA SER A 56 -4.06 27.97 11.64
C SER A 56 -2.64 27.45 11.74
N LYS A 57 -2.21 27.12 12.95
CA LYS A 57 -0.89 26.51 13.20
C LYS A 57 -0.85 25.09 12.66
N VAL A 58 -0.22 24.93 11.51
CA VAL A 58 0.00 23.65 10.85
C VAL A 58 1.33 23.09 11.32
N ARG A 59 1.42 21.82 11.74
CA ARG A 59 2.64 21.19 12.25
C ARG A 59 3.39 20.35 11.24
N CYS A 60 2.69 19.73 10.31
CA CYS A 60 3.25 18.95 9.21
C CYS A 60 2.45 19.23 7.94
N ILE A 61 3.11 19.06 6.80
CA ILE A 61 2.45 19.16 5.49
C ILE A 61 2.85 17.98 4.62
N ALA A 62 1.89 17.54 3.79
CA ALA A 62 2.12 16.71 2.62
C ALA A 62 1.36 17.32 1.44
N VAL A 63 1.75 16.97 0.22
CA VAL A 63 1.10 17.49 -1.00
C VAL A 63 0.88 16.35 -1.97
N ALA A 64 -0.37 16.06 -2.28
CA ALA A 64 -0.75 14.96 -3.15
C ALA A 64 -2.10 15.23 -3.83
N ASP A 65 -2.42 14.48 -4.85
CA ASP A 65 -3.76 14.44 -5.44
C ASP A 65 -4.67 13.55 -4.59
N ILE A 66 -5.46 14.17 -3.72
CA ILE A 66 -6.33 13.44 -2.77
C ILE A 66 -7.65 12.98 -3.43
N GLU A 67 -8.07 13.65 -4.49
CA GLU A 67 -9.35 13.39 -5.15
C GLU A 67 -9.21 12.62 -6.47
N GLY A 68 -7.97 12.32 -6.91
CA GLY A 68 -7.71 11.62 -8.18
C GLY A 68 -8.07 12.44 -9.44
N GLU A 69 -8.14 13.76 -9.29
CA GLU A 69 -8.52 14.68 -10.40
C GLU A 69 -7.31 15.24 -11.16
N GLY A 70 -6.09 14.82 -10.85
CA GLY A 70 -4.84 15.38 -11.40
C GLY A 70 -4.45 16.71 -10.76
N LYS A 71 -5.02 17.08 -9.60
CA LYS A 71 -4.79 18.34 -8.92
C LYS A 71 -4.29 18.11 -7.51
N ASP A 72 -3.17 18.77 -7.17
CA ASP A 72 -2.63 18.67 -5.82
C ASP A 72 -3.49 19.40 -4.78
N ALA A 73 -3.69 18.75 -3.65
CA ALA A 73 -4.17 19.32 -2.42
C ALA A 73 -3.04 19.33 -1.37
N VAL A 74 -3.16 20.22 -0.39
CA VAL A 74 -2.23 20.28 0.74
C VAL A 74 -2.89 19.61 1.95
N VAL A 75 -2.28 18.57 2.46
CA VAL A 75 -2.62 17.92 3.72
C VAL A 75 -1.86 18.61 4.83
N GLY A 76 -2.53 19.01 5.89
CA GLY A 76 -1.91 19.67 7.03
C GLY A 76 -2.39 19.13 8.37
N GLY A 77 -1.44 18.88 9.26
CA GLY A 77 -1.74 18.57 10.67
C GLY A 77 -1.95 19.87 11.47
N VAL A 78 -3.16 20.11 11.97
CA VAL A 78 -3.56 21.32 12.72
C VAL A 78 -4.05 20.95 14.12
N GLY A 79 -3.16 20.98 15.11
CA GLY A 79 -3.49 20.44 16.44
C GLY A 79 -3.96 19.00 16.31
N ASN A 80 -5.13 18.69 16.83
CA ASN A 80 -5.74 17.36 16.73
C ASN A 80 -6.63 17.18 15.48
N LYS A 81 -6.30 17.81 14.37
CA LYS A 81 -7.05 17.70 13.12
C LYS A 81 -6.12 17.45 11.94
N VAL A 82 -6.59 16.68 10.97
CA VAL A 82 -6.07 16.67 9.61
C VAL A 82 -6.97 17.55 8.75
N LEU A 83 -6.38 18.51 8.09
CA LEU A 83 -7.04 19.44 7.18
C LEU A 83 -6.49 19.24 5.77
N VAL A 84 -7.34 18.98 4.81
CA VAL A 84 -6.99 18.93 3.39
C VAL A 84 -7.57 20.13 2.70
N VAL A 85 -6.71 20.85 1.98
CA VAL A 85 -7.06 22.11 1.29
C VAL A 85 -6.65 22.00 -0.18
N ASP A 86 -7.58 22.24 -1.08
CA ASP A 86 -7.34 22.22 -2.51
C ASP A 86 -6.41 23.36 -2.99
N HIS A 87 -6.02 23.33 -4.26
CA HIS A 87 -5.18 24.38 -4.88
C HIS A 87 -5.79 25.78 -4.82
N ARG A 88 -7.11 25.91 -4.63
CA ARG A 88 -7.83 27.20 -4.48
C ARG A 88 -7.89 27.66 -3.03
N GLY A 89 -7.62 26.77 -2.08
CA GLY A 89 -7.68 27.03 -0.65
C GLY A 89 -8.99 26.66 0.01
N SER A 90 -9.86 25.94 -0.70
CA SER A 90 -11.08 25.40 -0.13
C SER A 90 -10.78 24.14 0.64
N THR A 91 -11.47 23.91 1.75
CA THR A 91 -11.33 22.68 2.53
C THR A 91 -12.00 21.54 1.78
N VAL A 92 -11.19 20.54 1.41
CA VAL A 92 -11.65 19.29 0.79
C VAL A 92 -12.23 18.38 1.87
N TRP A 93 -11.46 18.15 2.94
CA TRP A 93 -11.93 17.42 4.11
C TRP A 93 -11.15 17.78 5.37
N ASN A 94 -11.73 17.44 6.52
CA ASN A 94 -11.21 17.76 7.84
C ASN A 94 -11.64 16.64 8.81
N ILE A 95 -10.67 15.94 9.38
CA ILE A 95 -10.90 14.88 10.35
C ILE A 95 -10.38 15.34 11.72
N ARG A 96 -11.23 15.24 12.74
CA ARG A 96 -10.82 15.46 14.14
C ARG A 96 -10.35 14.14 14.73
N LEU A 97 -9.18 14.18 15.34
CA LEU A 97 -8.50 13.05 15.94
C LEU A 97 -8.49 13.16 17.47
N GLU A 98 -8.10 12.10 18.13
CA GLU A 98 -8.02 12.02 19.59
C GLU A 98 -6.81 12.73 20.19
N SER A 99 -5.76 12.99 19.38
CA SER A 99 -4.50 13.60 19.81
C SER A 99 -3.94 14.49 18.71
N ASP A 100 -2.97 15.35 19.05
CA ASP A 100 -2.31 16.25 18.11
C ASP A 100 -1.55 15.48 17.04
N VAL A 101 -1.63 15.95 15.80
CA VAL A 101 -0.86 15.43 14.65
C VAL A 101 0.58 15.91 14.78
N VAL A 102 1.54 15.00 14.65
CA VAL A 102 2.98 15.30 14.70
C VAL A 102 3.67 15.18 13.36
N ALA A 103 3.21 14.25 12.50
CA ALA A 103 3.71 14.06 11.14
C ALA A 103 2.59 13.57 10.23
N CYS A 104 2.73 13.80 8.94
CA CYS A 104 1.84 13.28 7.92
C CYS A 104 2.56 13.13 6.58
N ASP A 105 2.13 12.14 5.80
CA ASP A 105 2.50 11.96 4.40
C ASP A 105 1.27 11.56 3.59
N ALA A 106 1.30 11.77 2.27
CA ALA A 106 0.19 11.44 1.40
C ALA A 106 0.70 10.97 0.03
N ARG A 107 0.29 9.76 -0.35
CA ARG A 107 0.61 9.15 -1.65
C ARG A 107 -0.49 8.18 -2.06
N ASP A 108 -0.68 8.01 -3.35
CA ASP A 108 -1.51 6.96 -3.93
C ASP A 108 -0.84 5.60 -3.69
N ILE A 109 -1.37 4.81 -2.73
CA ILE A 109 -0.78 3.54 -2.32
C ILE A 109 -1.46 2.33 -2.94
N ASP A 110 -2.65 2.49 -3.50
CA ASP A 110 -3.40 1.39 -4.12
C ASP A 110 -3.55 1.56 -5.63
N GLY A 111 -3.05 2.68 -6.18
CA GLY A 111 -2.96 2.95 -7.62
C GLY A 111 -4.30 3.36 -8.23
N ASP A 112 -5.21 3.95 -7.46
CA ASP A 112 -6.50 4.44 -7.93
C ASP A 112 -6.45 5.93 -8.40
N ASP A 113 -5.26 6.52 -8.44
CA ASP A 113 -4.91 7.91 -8.75
C ASP A 113 -5.24 8.91 -7.63
N ALA A 114 -5.92 8.51 -6.56
CA ALA A 114 -6.18 9.34 -5.39
C ALA A 114 -5.24 8.94 -4.22
N ALA A 115 -4.73 9.92 -3.50
CA ALA A 115 -3.73 9.65 -2.48
C ALA A 115 -4.36 9.31 -1.13
N GLU A 116 -3.83 8.27 -0.48
CA GLU A 116 -4.04 7.96 0.92
C GLU A 116 -3.23 8.89 1.81
N VAL A 117 -3.69 9.04 3.06
CA VAL A 117 -3.08 9.93 4.04
C VAL A 117 -2.63 9.17 5.28
N ALA A 118 -1.32 9.09 5.47
CA ALA A 118 -0.73 8.60 6.70
C ALA A 118 -0.61 9.72 7.73
N VAL A 119 -1.03 9.48 8.96
CA VAL A 119 -1.03 10.45 10.04
C VAL A 119 -0.42 9.84 11.29
N ALA A 120 0.62 10.50 11.83
CA ALA A 120 1.20 10.16 13.11
C ALA A 120 0.74 11.14 14.20
N LEU A 121 0.39 10.60 15.38
CA LEU A 121 -0.18 11.34 16.50
C LEU A 121 0.78 11.43 17.69
N GLN A 122 0.63 12.46 18.51
CA GLN A 122 1.43 12.67 19.70
C GLN A 122 1.26 11.56 20.76
N ASN A 123 0.14 10.83 20.75
CA ASN A 123 -0.10 9.67 21.59
C ASN A 123 0.47 8.36 21.01
N ASN A 124 1.44 8.47 20.10
CA ASN A 124 2.15 7.35 19.47
C ASN A 124 1.28 6.43 18.59
N ARG A 125 0.20 6.95 18.03
CA ARG A 125 -0.62 6.21 17.08
C ARG A 125 -0.32 6.66 15.66
N VAL A 126 -0.33 5.71 14.73
CA VAL A 126 -0.31 5.95 13.29
C VAL A 126 -1.62 5.44 12.70
N ILE A 127 -2.22 6.25 11.85
CA ILE A 127 -3.46 5.94 11.14
C ILE A 127 -3.21 6.18 9.66
N LEU A 128 -3.59 5.23 8.82
CA LEU A 128 -3.64 5.39 7.39
C LEU A 128 -5.09 5.53 6.96
N TYR A 129 -5.42 6.61 6.29
CA TYR A 129 -6.76 6.90 5.75
C TYR A 129 -6.78 6.72 4.25
N ASN A 130 -7.86 6.13 3.73
CA ASN A 130 -8.15 6.16 2.30
C ASN A 130 -8.74 7.52 1.87
N ASN A 131 -8.94 7.70 0.57
CA ASN A 131 -9.54 8.90 -0.01
C ASN A 131 -11.01 9.13 0.43
N ASP A 132 -11.73 8.09 0.87
CA ASP A 132 -13.07 8.16 1.45
C ASP A 132 -13.06 8.58 2.94
N ARG A 133 -11.90 8.78 3.55
CA ARG A 133 -11.66 9.14 4.96
C ARG A 133 -11.89 7.99 5.94
N ASP A 134 -11.95 6.77 5.45
CA ASP A 134 -12.02 5.58 6.29
C ASP A 134 -10.60 5.17 6.70
N ALA A 135 -10.42 4.77 7.95
CA ALA A 135 -9.14 4.27 8.41
C ALA A 135 -8.89 2.86 7.84
N ILE A 136 -7.86 2.74 7.00
CA ILE A 136 -7.40 1.44 6.50
C ILE A 136 -6.85 0.64 7.68
N PHE A 137 -6.00 1.27 8.49
CA PHE A 137 -5.54 0.69 9.74
C PHE A 137 -5.23 1.77 10.79
N THR A 138 -5.12 1.31 12.03
CA THR A 138 -4.57 2.09 13.15
C THR A 138 -3.58 1.23 13.91
N ARG A 139 -2.38 1.77 14.20
CA ARG A 139 -1.30 1.10 14.93
C ARG A 139 -0.77 1.95 16.07
N ASN A 140 -0.47 1.31 17.20
CA ASN A 140 0.24 1.91 18.31
C ASN A 140 1.74 1.63 18.15
N ILE A 141 2.55 2.67 18.27
CA ILE A 141 4.01 2.62 18.25
C ILE A 141 4.50 2.75 19.70
N ALA A 142 5.51 1.96 20.07
CA ALA A 142 5.96 1.89 21.45
C ALA A 142 6.56 3.21 21.96
N GLN A 143 7.16 4.00 21.08
CA GLN A 143 7.91 5.22 21.41
C GLN A 143 7.33 6.45 20.70
N PRO A 144 7.65 7.67 21.19
CA PRO A 144 7.21 8.90 20.55
C PRO A 144 7.68 9.00 19.10
N ILE A 145 6.72 9.19 18.19
CA ILE A 145 6.98 9.23 16.76
C ILE A 145 7.71 10.51 16.38
N ALA A 146 8.71 10.38 15.53
CA ALA A 146 9.44 11.49 14.93
C ALA A 146 8.85 11.85 13.56
N ASP A 147 8.58 10.86 12.71
CA ASP A 147 8.04 11.06 11.36
C ASP A 147 7.33 9.82 10.83
N VAL A 148 6.55 10.00 9.75
CA VAL A 148 5.90 8.95 8.97
C VAL A 148 6.04 9.23 7.47
N TRP A 149 6.34 8.18 6.69
CA TRP A 149 6.55 8.24 5.25
C TRP A 149 5.81 7.10 4.55
N LEU A 150 5.36 7.37 3.33
CA LEU A 150 4.83 6.37 2.41
C LEU A 150 5.85 6.18 1.28
N GLU A 151 6.49 5.03 1.19
CA GLU A 151 7.54 4.77 0.20
C GLU A 151 7.65 3.28 -0.10
N ASP A 152 7.90 2.94 -1.37
CA ASP A 152 8.20 1.57 -1.79
C ASP A 152 9.63 1.19 -1.35
N ILE A 153 9.76 0.70 -0.12
CA ILE A 153 11.05 0.32 0.47
C ILE A 153 11.53 -1.03 -0.06
N THR A 154 10.60 -1.88 -0.44
CA THR A 154 10.92 -3.24 -0.90
C THR A 154 11.20 -3.30 -2.40
N ASN A 155 10.98 -2.21 -3.15
CA ASN A 155 11.04 -2.12 -4.62
C ASN A 155 10.12 -3.13 -5.33
N ASP A 156 9.02 -3.49 -4.69
CA ASP A 156 8.00 -4.36 -5.30
C ASP A 156 6.87 -3.55 -5.97
N GLY A 157 6.95 -2.22 -5.84
CA GLY A 157 6.05 -1.23 -6.39
C GLY A 157 4.80 -0.99 -5.55
N GLU A 158 4.73 -1.57 -4.37
CA GLU A 158 3.73 -1.21 -3.36
C GLU A 158 4.39 -0.30 -2.32
N LEU A 159 3.62 0.67 -1.83
CA LEU A 159 4.15 1.58 -0.83
C LEU A 159 4.00 0.99 0.56
N GLU A 160 5.07 1.04 1.34
CA GLU A 160 5.07 0.75 2.76
C GLU A 160 4.86 2.01 3.58
N VAL A 161 4.37 1.82 4.80
CA VAL A 161 4.30 2.87 5.82
C VAL A 161 5.54 2.79 6.70
N VAL A 162 6.43 3.74 6.54
CA VAL A 162 7.71 3.84 7.26
C VAL A 162 7.55 4.80 8.42
N ILE A 163 7.76 4.34 9.63
CA ILE A 163 7.57 5.09 10.87
C ILE A 163 8.89 5.18 11.59
N ALA A 164 9.40 6.38 11.78
CA ALA A 164 10.58 6.62 12.61
C ALA A 164 10.15 7.15 13.98
N ASP A 165 10.67 6.58 15.06
CA ASP A 165 10.47 7.09 16.39
C ASP A 165 11.67 7.92 16.88
N LYS A 166 11.50 8.66 17.97
CA LYS A 166 12.54 9.55 18.52
C LYS A 166 13.71 8.82 19.17
N THR A 167 13.64 7.50 19.31
CA THR A 167 14.75 6.70 19.84
C THR A 167 15.70 6.20 18.75
N GLY A 168 15.36 6.42 17.48
CA GLY A 168 16.14 5.96 16.34
C GLY A 168 15.64 4.65 15.73
N ARG A 169 14.50 4.14 16.22
CA ARG A 169 13.90 2.93 15.67
C ARG A 169 13.01 3.28 14.47
N VAL A 170 13.14 2.50 13.42
CA VAL A 170 12.29 2.57 12.23
C VAL A 170 11.45 1.31 12.13
N THR A 171 10.15 1.46 12.11
CA THR A 171 9.17 0.39 11.91
C THR A 171 8.60 0.50 10.51
N ILE A 172 8.66 -0.57 9.74
CA ILE A 172 8.10 -0.63 8.38
C ILE A 172 6.87 -1.53 8.41
N LEU A 173 5.75 -0.99 7.93
CA LEU A 173 4.48 -1.70 7.83
C LEU A 173 4.05 -1.78 6.36
N THR A 174 3.27 -2.82 6.01
CA THR A 174 2.55 -2.84 4.74
C THR A 174 1.46 -1.77 4.69
N SER A 175 0.91 -1.52 3.51
CA SER A 175 -0.27 -0.66 3.30
C SER A 175 -1.49 -1.07 4.13
N ASP A 176 -1.61 -2.35 4.51
CA ASP A 176 -2.65 -2.88 5.41
C ASP A 176 -2.26 -2.80 6.90
N GLY A 177 -1.10 -2.24 7.21
CA GLY A 177 -0.61 -2.05 8.57
C GLY A 177 0.01 -3.30 9.21
N TYR A 178 0.40 -4.32 8.44
CA TYR A 178 1.15 -5.45 8.97
C TYR A 178 2.63 -5.10 9.14
N HIS A 179 3.23 -5.60 10.21
CA HIS A 179 4.64 -5.38 10.49
C HIS A 179 5.50 -6.17 9.51
N LEU A 180 6.35 -5.47 8.74
CA LEU A 180 7.33 -6.07 7.85
C LEU A 180 8.69 -6.19 8.51
N ARG A 181 9.19 -5.07 9.03
CA ARG A 181 10.57 -4.98 9.53
C ARG A 181 10.70 -3.90 10.60
N GLU A 182 11.69 -4.07 11.46
CA GLU A 182 12.12 -3.08 12.45
C GLU A 182 13.65 -2.94 12.38
N LEU A 183 14.14 -1.69 12.47
CA LEU A 183 15.54 -1.32 12.37
C LEU A 183 15.91 -0.33 13.47
N GLU A 184 17.17 -0.37 13.89
CA GLU A 184 17.74 0.62 14.81
C GLU A 184 18.73 1.49 14.03
N LEU A 185 18.41 2.79 13.84
CA LEU A 185 19.23 3.75 13.10
C LEU A 185 19.96 4.70 14.06
N GLY A 186 20.81 4.15 14.92
CA GLY A 186 21.56 4.90 15.92
C GLY A 186 20.72 5.32 17.13
N ASP A 187 21.11 6.44 17.76
CA ASP A 187 20.47 6.97 18.95
C ASP A 187 19.31 7.92 18.58
N LYS A 188 19.00 8.85 19.49
CA LYS A 188 17.90 9.82 19.34
C LYS A 188 17.94 10.58 18.02
N ILE A 189 16.84 10.56 17.29
CA ILE A 189 16.64 11.33 16.06
C ILE A 189 15.63 12.46 16.27
N THR A 190 15.82 13.56 15.55
CA THR A 190 14.90 14.71 15.54
C THR A 190 14.24 14.92 14.19
N VAL A 191 14.90 14.45 13.12
CA VAL A 191 14.39 14.49 11.75
C VAL A 191 14.68 13.16 11.07
N PHE A 192 13.77 12.76 10.18
CA PHE A 192 13.85 11.53 9.41
C PHE A 192 13.35 11.77 8.01
N ALA A 193 13.94 11.10 7.02
CA ALA A 193 13.44 11.05 5.66
C ALA A 193 13.83 9.73 5.00
N VAL A 194 13.06 9.35 3.99
CA VAL A 194 13.41 8.27 3.07
C VAL A 194 13.95 8.88 1.78
N LEU A 195 15.16 8.55 1.41
CA LEU A 195 15.81 9.02 0.19
C LEU A 195 15.78 7.91 -0.85
N SER A 196 15.03 8.14 -1.93
CA SER A 196 14.89 7.22 -3.04
C SER A 196 15.55 7.78 -4.28
N TYR A 197 16.40 7.01 -4.97
CA TYR A 197 16.92 7.34 -6.29
C TYR A 197 17.30 6.08 -7.06
N GLY A 198 16.79 5.97 -8.28
CA GLY A 198 16.84 4.70 -9.01
C GLY A 198 16.20 3.58 -8.16
N GLU A 199 16.88 2.45 -8.05
CA GLU A 199 16.43 1.31 -7.25
C GLU A 199 16.91 1.36 -5.79
N ARG A 200 17.64 2.40 -5.39
CA ARG A 200 18.19 2.53 -4.04
C ARG A 200 17.22 3.25 -3.13
N LYS A 201 17.03 2.66 -1.97
CA LYS A 201 16.29 3.24 -0.85
C LYS A 201 17.24 3.41 0.32
N LEU A 202 17.26 4.61 0.89
CA LEU A 202 18.14 4.98 1.99
C LEU A 202 17.32 5.68 3.07
N PHE A 203 17.74 5.56 4.30
CA PHE A 203 17.21 6.37 5.39
C PHE A 203 18.17 7.51 5.70
N VAL A 204 17.61 8.67 5.99
CA VAL A 204 18.37 9.85 6.41
C VAL A 204 17.88 10.27 7.78
N THR A 205 18.77 10.32 8.76
CA THR A 205 18.45 10.74 10.12
C THR A 205 19.28 11.95 10.50
N GLY A 206 18.72 12.82 11.33
CA GLY A 206 19.45 13.90 11.99
C GLY A 206 19.08 13.98 13.46
N ASP A 207 20.06 14.35 14.27
CA ASP A 207 19.92 14.54 15.71
C ASP A 207 20.09 16.03 16.10
N LEU A 208 20.53 16.30 17.31
CA LEU A 208 20.84 17.67 17.77
C LEU A 208 22.22 18.17 17.32
N SER A 209 22.98 17.38 16.56
CA SER A 209 24.22 17.81 15.91
C SER A 209 23.94 18.56 14.60
N SER A 210 24.98 18.98 13.91
CA SER A 210 24.88 19.58 12.57
C SER A 210 25.00 18.56 11.45
N THR A 211 24.98 17.26 11.77
CA THR A 211 25.26 16.17 10.85
C THR A 211 24.01 15.35 10.59
N LEU A 212 23.74 15.07 9.31
CA LEU A 212 22.83 14.01 8.91
C LEU A 212 23.62 12.73 8.69
N ARG A 213 23.03 11.61 9.09
CA ARG A 213 23.55 10.27 8.83
C ARG A 213 22.69 9.59 7.79
N ILE A 214 23.32 8.86 6.89
CA ILE A 214 22.67 8.16 5.79
C ILE A 214 22.89 6.66 5.98
N TRP A 215 21.83 5.92 5.92
CA TRP A 215 21.78 4.49 6.21
C TRP A 215 21.23 3.72 5.01
N ASP A 216 21.71 2.51 4.81
CA ASP A 216 21.07 1.59 3.88
C ASP A 216 19.78 0.99 4.50
N ILE A 217 19.04 0.24 3.68
CA ILE A 217 17.80 -0.42 4.15
C ILE A 217 18.05 -1.51 5.18
N ASP A 218 19.30 -1.93 5.39
CA ASP A 218 19.69 -2.93 6.39
C ASP A 218 20.09 -2.30 7.74
N GLY A 219 20.10 -0.95 7.80
CA GLY A 219 20.46 -0.20 8.99
C GLY A 219 21.97 0.02 9.15
N ASN A 220 22.77 -0.16 8.09
CA ASN A 220 24.17 0.16 8.11
C ASN A 220 24.39 1.63 7.74
N GLU A 221 25.15 2.37 8.53
CA GLU A 221 25.53 3.74 8.21
C GLU A 221 26.51 3.73 7.04
N ILE A 222 26.16 4.40 5.93
CA ILE A 222 26.95 4.42 4.69
C ILE A 222 27.59 5.75 4.39
N ASP A 223 27.05 6.86 4.92
CA ASP A 223 27.60 8.21 4.67
C ASP A 223 27.11 9.22 5.73
N ARG A 224 27.72 10.42 5.72
CA ARG A 224 27.36 11.56 6.56
C ARG A 224 27.38 12.85 5.78
N LEU A 225 26.47 13.76 6.10
CA LEU A 225 26.41 15.09 5.50
C LEU A 225 26.38 16.18 6.61
N GLU A 226 27.37 17.08 6.58
CA GLU A 226 27.36 18.28 7.41
C GLU A 226 26.43 19.33 6.83
N VAL A 227 25.41 19.74 7.59
CA VAL A 227 24.40 20.73 7.17
C VAL A 227 24.60 22.10 7.83
N GLY A 228 25.67 22.25 8.59
CA GLY A 228 26.13 23.52 9.17
C GLY A 228 25.44 23.95 10.47
N ASN A 229 24.25 23.43 10.79
CA ASN A 229 23.54 23.68 12.05
C ASN A 229 22.53 22.56 12.32
N VAL A 230 21.94 22.54 13.52
CA VAL A 230 20.97 21.53 13.94
C VAL A 230 19.78 21.45 12.97
N PRO A 231 19.53 20.28 12.34
CA PRO A 231 18.39 20.11 11.44
C PRO A 231 17.06 20.18 12.18
N ARG A 232 16.04 20.76 11.55
CA ARG A 232 14.69 20.96 12.11
C ARG A 232 13.60 20.26 11.32
N ALA A 233 13.75 20.20 10.02
CA ALA A 233 12.91 19.43 9.12
C ALA A 233 13.75 19.01 7.91
N ILE A 234 13.35 17.90 7.33
CA ILE A 234 14.01 17.29 6.18
C ILE A 234 12.96 16.76 5.21
N ALA A 235 13.23 16.85 3.94
CA ALA A 235 12.44 16.19 2.92
C ALA A 235 13.34 15.77 1.75
N THR A 236 12.91 14.76 1.06
CA THR A 236 13.60 14.20 -0.11
C THR A 236 12.64 14.09 -1.28
N GLY A 237 13.18 14.00 -2.48
CA GLY A 237 12.40 13.74 -3.67
C GLY A 237 13.31 13.41 -4.85
N VAL A 238 12.74 12.81 -5.90
CA VAL A 238 13.44 12.52 -7.16
C VAL A 238 12.80 13.29 -8.32
N PRO A 239 13.53 13.80 -9.31
CA PRO A 239 12.97 14.57 -10.43
C PRO A 239 11.97 13.78 -11.26
N ASP A 240 12.21 12.49 -11.43
CA ASP A 240 11.36 11.50 -12.08
C ASP A 240 11.74 10.07 -11.59
N GLU A 241 10.91 9.09 -11.91
CA GLU A 241 11.08 7.70 -11.46
C GLU A 241 12.37 7.02 -12.01
N ILE A 242 13.03 7.64 -12.99
CA ILE A 242 14.19 7.09 -13.70
C ILE A 242 15.47 7.87 -13.36
N SER A 243 15.35 8.94 -12.58
CA SER A 243 16.47 9.85 -12.31
C SER A 243 17.52 9.19 -11.40
N ASP A 244 18.78 9.28 -11.82
CA ASP A 244 19.95 8.96 -10.97
C ASP A 244 20.29 10.09 -9.98
N VAL A 245 19.44 11.12 -9.90
CA VAL A 245 19.59 12.29 -9.01
C VAL A 245 18.39 12.37 -8.10
N ALA A 246 18.62 12.56 -6.82
CA ALA A 246 17.59 12.89 -5.84
C ALA A 246 17.85 14.25 -5.21
N TYR A 247 16.80 14.88 -4.71
CA TYR A 247 16.90 16.10 -3.94
C TYR A 247 16.79 15.82 -2.45
N LEU A 248 17.62 16.52 -1.68
CA LEU A 248 17.58 16.55 -0.23
C LEU A 248 17.42 18.01 0.19
N VAL A 249 16.41 18.29 0.98
CA VAL A 249 16.13 19.65 1.46
C VAL A 249 16.07 19.61 2.98
N VAL A 250 16.84 20.49 3.64
CA VAL A 250 16.99 20.51 5.09
C VAL A 250 16.81 21.93 5.62
N SER A 251 15.92 22.10 6.56
CA SER A 251 15.87 23.33 7.35
C SER A 251 16.73 23.20 8.60
N THR A 252 17.41 24.28 8.97
CA THR A 252 18.31 24.31 10.12
C THR A 252 17.90 25.37 11.15
N LYS A 253 18.37 25.23 12.39
CA LYS A 253 18.04 26.10 13.52
C LYS A 253 18.42 27.56 13.28
N ASP A 254 19.44 27.84 12.46
CA ASP A 254 19.87 29.20 12.08
C ASP A 254 19.00 29.83 10.98
N ARG A 255 17.79 29.28 10.71
CA ARG A 255 16.80 29.78 9.76
C ARG A 255 17.29 29.75 8.32
N LYS A 256 17.94 28.68 7.94
CA LYS A 256 18.30 28.40 6.55
C LYS A 256 17.55 27.20 6.03
N LEU A 257 17.25 27.24 4.76
CA LEU A 257 16.76 26.10 3.97
C LEU A 257 17.85 25.76 2.97
N GLY A 258 18.51 24.63 3.19
CA GLY A 258 19.56 24.14 2.30
C GLY A 258 18.98 23.15 1.30
N PHE A 259 19.53 23.15 0.10
CA PHE A 259 19.16 22.28 -1.01
C PHE A 259 20.41 21.53 -1.47
N TRP A 260 20.31 20.23 -1.62
CA TRP A 260 21.37 19.36 -2.15
C TRP A 260 20.83 18.45 -3.24
N GLU A 261 21.69 18.15 -4.20
CA GLU A 261 21.51 17.07 -5.13
C GLU A 261 22.35 15.88 -4.69
N VAL A 262 21.75 14.70 -4.74
CA VAL A 262 22.37 13.42 -4.40
C VAL A 262 22.46 12.61 -5.67
N GLU A 263 23.69 12.35 -6.14
CA GLU A 263 23.99 11.63 -7.37
C GLU A 263 24.52 10.23 -7.08
N GLN A 264 24.12 9.26 -7.86
CA GLN A 264 24.71 7.93 -7.83
C GLN A 264 26.08 7.95 -8.48
N THR A 265 27.15 7.68 -7.73
CA THR A 265 28.49 7.49 -8.28
C THR A 265 28.73 6.02 -8.57
N GLY A 266 28.89 5.70 -9.85
CA GLY A 266 29.17 4.37 -10.34
C GLY A 266 27.95 3.76 -11.05
N LYS A 267 28.19 3.22 -12.23
CA LYS A 267 27.22 2.34 -12.89
C LYS A 267 26.98 1.17 -11.94
N ALA A 268 25.73 0.89 -11.59
CA ALA A 268 25.35 -0.34 -10.90
C ALA A 268 26.11 -1.51 -11.57
N SER A 269 26.79 -2.30 -10.78
CA SER A 269 27.55 -3.41 -11.34
C SER A 269 26.56 -4.31 -12.10
N ARG A 270 26.97 -4.81 -13.24
CA ARG A 270 26.14 -5.65 -14.13
C ARG A 270 25.54 -6.87 -13.40
N SER A 271 26.08 -7.22 -12.23
CA SER A 271 25.60 -8.28 -11.35
C SER A 271 24.27 -7.94 -10.62
N GLU A 272 24.04 -6.68 -10.25
CA GLU A 272 22.73 -6.26 -9.65
C GLU A 272 21.64 -6.21 -10.71
N LYS A 273 21.96 -5.81 -11.96
CA LYS A 273 20.99 -5.87 -13.07
C LYS A 273 20.63 -7.28 -13.51
N VAL A 274 21.51 -8.26 -13.33
CA VAL A 274 21.23 -9.66 -13.69
C VAL A 274 20.28 -10.33 -12.71
N ILE A 275 20.32 -9.94 -11.43
CA ILE A 275 19.37 -10.46 -10.43
C ILE A 275 17.95 -9.92 -10.70
N LEU A 276 17.82 -8.67 -11.15
CA LEU A 276 16.51 -8.04 -11.44
C LEU A 276 15.91 -8.47 -12.79
N GLN A 277 16.73 -8.88 -13.76
CA GLN A 277 16.23 -9.45 -15.04
C GLN A 277 15.73 -10.91 -14.91
N GLN A 278 16.05 -11.61 -13.83
CA GLN A 278 15.51 -12.94 -13.53
C GLN A 278 14.29 -12.92 -12.59
N ILE A 279 13.96 -11.77 -11.97
CA ILE A 279 12.75 -11.59 -11.17
C ILE A 279 11.63 -11.08 -12.09
N GLY A 280 11.29 -11.85 -13.08
CA GLY A 280 10.44 -11.41 -14.20
C GLY A 280 9.01 -11.94 -14.15
N SER A 281 8.49 -12.44 -13.03
CA SER A 281 7.07 -12.77 -12.94
C SER A 281 6.47 -12.18 -11.68
N THR A 282 5.28 -11.64 -11.80
CA THR A 282 4.42 -11.19 -10.70
C THR A 282 4.29 -12.25 -9.60
N LYS A 283 4.46 -13.53 -9.93
CA LYS A 283 4.60 -14.67 -9.03
C LYS A 283 5.63 -14.45 -7.92
N GLU A 284 6.84 -13.99 -8.25
CA GLU A 284 7.93 -13.86 -7.27
C GLU A 284 7.75 -12.65 -6.34
N ILE A 285 7.14 -11.58 -6.82
CA ILE A 285 6.91 -10.36 -6.03
C ILE A 285 5.91 -10.64 -4.91
N LEU A 286 4.87 -11.40 -5.17
CA LEU A 286 3.81 -11.75 -4.21
C LEU A 286 4.28 -12.75 -3.14
N TYR A 287 5.27 -13.61 -3.44
CA TYR A 287 5.85 -14.56 -2.48
C TYR A 287 6.77 -13.92 -1.43
N ARG A 288 7.26 -12.71 -1.63
CA ARG A 288 8.19 -12.05 -0.69
C ARG A 288 7.50 -11.39 0.50
N ARG A 289 6.17 -11.33 0.54
CA ARG A 289 5.44 -10.77 1.68
C ARG A 289 5.27 -11.78 2.80
N ALA A 290 5.48 -11.28 4.03
CA ALA A 290 5.34 -12.09 5.22
C ALA A 290 3.91 -12.66 5.35
N ILE A 291 3.80 -13.98 5.29
CA ILE A 291 2.57 -14.70 5.59
C ILE A 291 2.44 -14.79 7.11
N LYS A 292 1.23 -14.68 7.65
CA LYS A 292 1.00 -14.87 9.08
C LYS A 292 0.80 -16.33 9.42
N CYS A 293 1.42 -16.76 10.52
CA CYS A 293 1.13 -18.05 11.11
C CYS A 293 -0.32 -18.12 11.61
N GLY A 294 -1.10 -19.07 11.10
CA GLY A 294 -2.51 -19.27 11.51
C GLY A 294 -2.67 -19.58 13.00
N ASN A 295 -1.61 -20.08 13.68
CA ASN A 295 -1.68 -20.41 15.10
C ASN A 295 -1.39 -19.21 16.02
N CYS A 296 -0.38 -18.38 15.72
CA CYS A 296 0.04 -17.29 16.62
C CYS A 296 0.02 -15.90 15.99
N GLY A 297 -0.32 -15.76 14.71
CA GLY A 297 -0.36 -14.49 14.01
C GLY A 297 1.01 -13.86 13.70
N ALA A 298 2.12 -14.51 14.04
CA ALA A 298 3.45 -14.01 13.76
C ALA A 298 3.75 -14.06 12.26
N PRO A 299 4.47 -13.06 11.70
CA PRO A 299 4.87 -13.08 10.31
C PRO A 299 5.81 -14.24 10.03
N THR A 300 5.62 -14.92 8.91
CA THR A 300 6.43 -16.08 8.49
C THR A 300 6.86 -15.90 7.03
N SER A 301 8.02 -16.43 6.67
CA SER A 301 8.42 -16.51 5.27
C SER A 301 7.48 -17.42 4.49
N PRO A 302 7.14 -17.13 3.23
CA PRO A 302 6.37 -18.01 2.35
C PRO A 302 6.99 -19.41 2.19
N GLU A 303 8.30 -19.52 2.36
CA GLU A 303 9.04 -20.78 2.23
C GLU A 303 9.17 -21.53 3.56
N ALA A 304 8.68 -20.94 4.66
CA ALA A 304 8.82 -21.56 5.98
C ALA A 304 7.88 -22.75 6.13
N THR A 305 8.44 -23.90 6.45
CA THR A 305 7.68 -25.13 6.77
C THR A 305 7.20 -25.18 8.22
N SER A 306 7.69 -24.25 9.06
CA SER A 306 7.28 -24.10 10.45
C SER A 306 7.41 -22.64 10.89
N CYS A 307 6.53 -22.21 11.77
CA CYS A 307 6.57 -20.86 12.33
C CYS A 307 7.75 -20.69 13.28
N SER A 308 8.60 -19.71 13.02
CA SER A 308 9.77 -19.42 13.87
C SER A 308 9.39 -18.94 15.28
N SER A 309 8.18 -18.41 15.47
CA SER A 309 7.70 -17.87 16.75
C SER A 309 7.02 -18.91 17.64
N CYS A 310 6.24 -19.84 17.09
CA CYS A 310 5.48 -20.80 17.89
C CYS A 310 5.74 -22.26 17.52
N GLY A 311 6.59 -22.56 16.53
CA GLY A 311 6.91 -23.90 16.07
C GLY A 311 5.79 -24.64 15.34
N ALA A 312 4.63 -24.03 15.15
CA ALA A 312 3.53 -24.65 14.42
C ALA A 312 3.96 -24.99 13.00
N LYS A 313 3.60 -26.19 12.53
CA LYS A 313 3.84 -26.61 11.16
C LYS A 313 2.96 -25.74 10.24
N LEU A 314 3.59 -25.10 9.27
CA LEU A 314 2.90 -24.30 8.27
C LEU A 314 2.60 -25.21 7.09
N GLU A 315 1.36 -25.28 6.68
CA GLU A 315 1.02 -25.89 5.39
C GLU A 315 1.65 -25.01 4.32
N MET A 316 2.54 -25.60 3.52
CA MET A 316 3.01 -24.96 2.31
C MET A 316 1.77 -24.69 1.47
N LEU A 317 1.51 -23.41 1.19
CA LEU A 317 0.57 -23.06 0.12
C LEU A 317 1.17 -23.68 -1.14
N GLU A 318 0.67 -24.83 -1.58
CA GLU A 318 0.97 -25.35 -2.90
C GLU A 318 0.71 -24.18 -3.87
N GLU A 319 1.66 -23.86 -4.72
CA GLU A 319 1.79 -22.79 -5.71
C GLU A 319 0.46 -22.21 -6.28
N TYR A 320 -0.49 -21.84 -5.41
CA TYR A 320 -1.67 -21.10 -5.80
C TYR A 320 -1.27 -19.66 -6.01
N VAL A 321 -1.04 -19.38 -7.24
CA VAL A 321 -0.72 -18.05 -7.72
C VAL A 321 -1.87 -17.14 -7.33
N ILE A 322 -1.59 -16.09 -6.55
CA ILE A 322 -2.59 -15.05 -6.23
C ILE A 322 -3.22 -14.52 -7.52
N GLU A 323 -2.45 -14.46 -8.61
CA GLU A 323 -2.94 -14.15 -9.94
C GLU A 323 -4.08 -15.06 -10.41
N GLU A 324 -4.05 -16.37 -10.11
CA GLU A 324 -5.15 -17.28 -10.44
C GLU A 324 -6.43 -16.94 -9.67
N TYR A 325 -6.30 -16.59 -8.39
CA TYR A 325 -7.44 -16.12 -7.59
C TYR A 325 -8.01 -14.81 -8.10
N ILE A 326 -7.15 -13.85 -8.45
CA ILE A 326 -7.57 -12.58 -9.05
C ILE A 326 -8.26 -12.88 -10.39
N GLN A 327 -7.67 -13.73 -11.23
CA GLN A 327 -8.23 -14.12 -12.52
C GLN A 327 -9.59 -14.78 -12.37
N GLU A 328 -9.71 -15.80 -11.51
CA GLU A 328 -10.97 -16.49 -11.26
C GLU A 328 -12.06 -15.54 -10.74
N SER A 329 -11.67 -14.63 -9.82
CA SER A 329 -12.59 -13.66 -9.25
C SER A 329 -13.08 -12.68 -10.32
N ILE A 330 -12.17 -12.12 -11.13
CA ILE A 330 -12.51 -11.21 -12.22
C ILE A 330 -13.37 -11.92 -13.28
N ASP A 331 -12.97 -13.13 -13.67
CA ASP A 331 -13.74 -13.93 -14.63
C ASP A 331 -15.16 -14.17 -14.14
N SER A 332 -15.31 -14.51 -12.88
CA SER A 332 -16.62 -14.79 -12.27
C SER A 332 -17.51 -13.55 -12.21
N ILE A 333 -16.96 -12.44 -11.75
CA ILE A 333 -17.70 -11.18 -11.60
C ILE A 333 -18.05 -10.58 -12.96
N THR A 334 -17.10 -10.59 -13.91
CA THR A 334 -17.27 -9.97 -15.22
C THR A 334 -18.08 -10.83 -16.19
N MET A 335 -18.43 -12.06 -15.84
CA MET A 335 -19.43 -12.83 -16.58
C MET A 335 -20.80 -12.16 -16.59
N LYS A 336 -21.19 -11.53 -15.49
CA LYS A 336 -22.47 -10.80 -15.37
C LYS A 336 -22.36 -9.32 -15.77
N HIS A 337 -21.21 -8.72 -15.51
CA HIS A 337 -21.00 -7.29 -15.72
C HIS A 337 -19.72 -7.06 -16.52
N ASN A 338 -19.83 -6.46 -17.70
CA ASN A 338 -18.65 -6.17 -18.54
C ASN A 338 -17.71 -5.13 -17.94
N GLN A 339 -18.07 -4.51 -16.83
CA GLN A 339 -17.26 -3.51 -16.14
C GLN A 339 -17.47 -3.59 -14.64
N ILE A 340 -16.42 -3.30 -13.86
CA ILE A 340 -16.46 -3.26 -12.40
C ILE A 340 -15.54 -2.16 -11.89
N LYS A 341 -15.97 -1.40 -10.89
CA LYS A 341 -15.10 -0.45 -10.20
C LYS A 341 -14.02 -1.20 -9.42
N LEU A 342 -12.79 -0.71 -9.44
CA LEU A 342 -11.67 -1.33 -8.73
C LEU A 342 -11.94 -1.47 -7.23
N LYS A 343 -12.60 -0.50 -6.62
CA LYS A 343 -13.04 -0.56 -5.21
C LYS A 343 -13.97 -1.74 -4.92
N ASP A 344 -14.91 -2.02 -5.81
CA ASP A 344 -15.84 -3.14 -5.63
C ASP A 344 -15.14 -4.47 -5.88
N LEU A 345 -14.25 -4.51 -6.86
CA LEU A 345 -13.43 -5.68 -7.16
C LEU A 345 -12.47 -5.97 -5.99
N ASP A 346 -11.78 -4.96 -5.45
CA ASP A 346 -10.91 -5.11 -4.29
C ASP A 346 -11.66 -5.64 -3.06
N ARG A 347 -12.85 -5.09 -2.78
CA ARG A 347 -13.70 -5.58 -1.68
C ARG A 347 -14.05 -7.06 -1.82
N ILE A 348 -14.30 -7.54 -3.04
CA ILE A 348 -14.60 -8.94 -3.30
C ILE A 348 -13.33 -9.78 -3.14
N LEU A 349 -12.22 -9.35 -3.74
CA LEU A 349 -10.94 -10.06 -3.68
C LEU A 349 -10.43 -10.22 -2.24
N ARG A 350 -10.58 -9.21 -1.39
CA ARG A 350 -10.21 -9.31 0.04
C ARG A 350 -11.00 -10.39 0.79
N LYS A 351 -12.17 -10.78 0.28
CA LYS A 351 -12.96 -11.88 0.84
C LYS A 351 -12.61 -13.23 0.23
N THR A 352 -12.11 -13.25 -1.01
CA THR A 352 -11.87 -14.49 -1.77
C THR A 352 -10.40 -14.92 -1.74
N LEU A 353 -9.47 -14.00 -1.50
CA LEU A 353 -8.05 -14.33 -1.40
C LEU A 353 -7.72 -15.02 -0.08
N PRO A 354 -6.78 -15.98 -0.10
CA PRO A 354 -6.28 -16.58 1.13
C PRO A 354 -5.71 -15.49 2.05
N ARG A 355 -6.12 -15.47 3.30
CA ARG A 355 -5.51 -14.58 4.29
C ARG A 355 -4.11 -15.10 4.63
N PRO A 356 -3.08 -14.25 4.65
CA PRO A 356 -3.02 -12.78 4.56
C PRO A 356 -2.26 -12.30 3.31
N ALA A 357 -2.78 -12.50 2.14
CA ALA A 357 -2.15 -12.02 0.93
C ALA A 357 -2.38 -10.49 0.79
N ALA A 358 -1.29 -9.73 0.76
CA ALA A 358 -1.35 -8.34 0.34
C ALA A 358 -1.08 -8.27 -1.18
N TYR A 359 -1.79 -7.43 -1.90
CA TYR A 359 -1.65 -7.25 -3.34
C TYR A 359 -2.04 -5.83 -3.74
N ASN A 360 -1.46 -5.35 -4.83
CA ASN A 360 -1.90 -4.13 -5.48
C ASN A 360 -2.76 -4.49 -6.70
N LEU A 361 -4.07 -4.37 -6.53
CA LEU A 361 -5.04 -4.80 -7.54
C LEU A 361 -4.82 -4.14 -8.90
N ARG A 362 -4.59 -2.82 -8.94
CA ARG A 362 -4.40 -2.07 -10.17
C ARG A 362 -3.16 -2.53 -10.91
N ARG A 363 -2.05 -2.69 -10.19
CA ARG A 363 -0.78 -3.17 -10.76
C ARG A 363 -0.90 -4.61 -11.25
N SER A 364 -1.46 -5.50 -10.42
CA SER A 364 -1.72 -6.88 -10.83
C SER A 364 -2.56 -6.94 -12.10
N LEU A 365 -3.65 -6.17 -12.17
CA LEU A 365 -4.47 -6.07 -13.37
C LEU A 365 -3.71 -5.53 -14.57
N GLN A 366 -2.91 -4.49 -14.42
CA GLN A 366 -2.09 -3.94 -15.50
C GLN A 366 -1.09 -4.96 -16.03
N THR A 367 -0.46 -5.72 -15.15
CA THR A 367 0.45 -6.80 -15.52
C THR A 367 -0.28 -7.91 -16.24
N MET A 368 -1.43 -8.35 -15.73
CA MET A 368 -2.24 -9.41 -16.30
C MET A 368 -2.81 -9.03 -17.68
N ILE A 369 -3.20 -7.75 -17.87
CA ILE A 369 -3.63 -7.23 -19.18
C ILE A 369 -2.45 -7.21 -20.16
N LYS A 370 -1.25 -6.76 -19.72
CA LYS A 370 -0.05 -6.72 -20.57
C LYS A 370 0.44 -8.11 -20.95
N SER A 371 0.19 -9.13 -20.13
CA SER A 371 0.60 -10.52 -20.35
C SER A 371 -0.48 -11.34 -21.08
N ASP A 372 -1.51 -10.69 -21.62
CA ASP A 372 -2.66 -11.32 -22.31
C ASP A 372 -3.46 -12.32 -21.43
N TYR A 373 -3.34 -12.23 -20.09
CA TYR A 373 -4.17 -13.01 -19.17
C TYR A 373 -5.65 -12.60 -19.26
N PHE A 374 -5.90 -11.32 -19.50
CA PHE A 374 -7.24 -10.76 -19.70
C PHE A 374 -7.33 -9.93 -20.97
N GLU A 375 -8.40 -10.10 -21.71
CA GLU A 375 -8.81 -9.12 -22.71
C GLU A 375 -9.64 -8.03 -22.02
N GLY A 376 -9.03 -6.87 -21.75
CA GLY A 376 -9.68 -5.74 -21.09
C GLY A 376 -8.75 -4.53 -20.96
N HIS A 377 -9.26 -3.47 -20.38
CA HIS A 377 -8.47 -2.26 -20.10
C HIS A 377 -8.98 -1.58 -18.84
N LEU A 378 -8.15 -0.70 -18.27
CA LEU A 378 -8.52 0.17 -17.18
C LEU A 378 -8.98 1.52 -17.74
N ASP A 379 -10.18 1.93 -17.37
CA ASP A 379 -10.72 3.27 -17.64
C ASP A 379 -10.92 3.98 -16.29
N GLY A 380 -9.94 4.83 -15.94
CA GLY A 380 -9.87 5.43 -14.62
C GLY A 380 -9.84 4.37 -13.51
N SER A 381 -10.78 4.44 -12.59
CA SER A 381 -10.98 3.49 -11.50
C SER A 381 -11.92 2.31 -11.84
N THR A 382 -12.13 2.03 -13.12
CA THR A 382 -13.03 0.97 -13.59
C THR A 382 -12.25 -0.01 -14.46
N PHE A 383 -12.33 -1.29 -14.14
CA PHE A 383 -11.90 -2.35 -15.06
C PHE A 383 -13.01 -2.64 -16.05
N VAL A 384 -12.71 -2.54 -17.35
CA VAL A 384 -13.62 -2.86 -18.46
C VAL A 384 -13.10 -4.09 -19.18
N ARG A 385 -13.87 -5.16 -19.14
CA ARG A 385 -13.51 -6.40 -19.83
C ARG A 385 -13.96 -6.37 -21.27
N THR A 386 -13.08 -6.76 -22.19
CA THR A 386 -13.46 -7.14 -23.54
C THR A 386 -14.04 -8.56 -23.47
N PRO A 387 -15.24 -8.82 -23.99
CA PRO A 387 -15.84 -10.15 -23.94
C PRO A 387 -14.87 -11.19 -24.54
N PRO A 388 -14.66 -12.34 -23.88
CA PRO A 388 -13.76 -13.37 -24.41
C PRO A 388 -14.27 -13.86 -25.75
N LYS A 389 -13.38 -14.11 -26.72
CA LYS A 389 -13.69 -14.61 -28.05
C LYS A 389 -14.34 -16.00 -28.02
N LYS A 390 -14.17 -16.75 -26.91
CA LYS A 390 -14.86 -18.02 -26.65
C LYS A 390 -15.47 -17.99 -25.26
N LYS A 391 -16.79 -18.09 -25.14
CA LYS A 391 -17.45 -18.34 -23.86
C LYS A 391 -17.00 -19.71 -23.33
N GLN A 392 -16.55 -19.77 -22.09
CA GLN A 392 -16.35 -21.04 -21.40
C GLN A 392 -17.76 -21.63 -21.14
N VAL A 393 -18.11 -22.70 -21.86
CA VAL A 393 -19.42 -23.35 -21.73
C VAL A 393 -19.27 -24.46 -20.70
N PHE A 394 -19.94 -24.34 -19.57
CA PHE A 394 -20.04 -25.42 -18.60
C PHE A 394 -21.07 -26.45 -19.05
N LYS A 395 -20.88 -27.72 -18.67
CA LYS A 395 -21.89 -28.75 -18.87
C LYS A 395 -23.18 -28.34 -18.14
N LYS A 396 -24.30 -28.38 -18.81
CA LYS A 396 -25.61 -28.12 -18.21
C LYS A 396 -25.88 -29.12 -17.09
N LEU A 397 -26.24 -28.62 -15.92
CA LEU A 397 -26.54 -29.44 -14.74
C LEU A 397 -27.88 -30.15 -14.95
N ASP A 398 -27.88 -31.46 -14.79
CA ASP A 398 -29.12 -32.23 -14.78
C ASP A 398 -29.70 -32.38 -13.36
N ASP A 399 -30.92 -32.92 -13.24
CA ASP A 399 -31.58 -33.07 -11.94
C ASP A 399 -30.86 -34.05 -11.01
N LYS A 400 -30.01 -34.95 -11.55
CA LYS A 400 -29.18 -35.84 -10.76
C LYS A 400 -27.98 -35.11 -10.17
N ASP A 401 -27.31 -34.28 -10.97
CA ASP A 401 -26.21 -33.41 -10.52
C ASP A 401 -26.69 -32.52 -9.41
N ILE A 402 -27.86 -31.90 -9.57
CA ILE A 402 -28.45 -30.99 -8.57
C ILE A 402 -28.78 -31.69 -7.25
N LYS A 403 -29.40 -32.89 -7.31
CA LYS A 403 -29.70 -33.67 -6.12
C LYS A 403 -28.40 -34.09 -5.39
N SER A 404 -27.38 -34.49 -6.13
CA SER A 404 -26.08 -34.87 -5.62
C SER A 404 -25.41 -33.70 -4.89
N VAL A 405 -25.34 -32.51 -5.52
CA VAL A 405 -24.76 -31.28 -4.91
C VAL A 405 -25.53 -30.93 -3.63
N LYS A 406 -26.87 -30.92 -3.67
CA LYS A 406 -27.69 -30.60 -2.50
C LYS A 406 -27.44 -31.55 -1.32
N SER A 407 -27.43 -32.86 -1.60
CA SER A 407 -27.19 -33.90 -0.56
C SER A 407 -25.80 -33.74 0.05
N THR A 408 -24.77 -33.65 -0.80
CA THR A 408 -23.38 -33.53 -0.38
C THR A 408 -23.13 -32.26 0.44
N LEU A 409 -23.68 -31.12 0.01
CA LEU A 409 -23.57 -29.88 0.77
C LEU A 409 -24.23 -29.96 2.16
N MET A 410 -25.41 -30.56 2.21
CA MET A 410 -26.12 -30.78 3.48
C MET A 410 -25.32 -31.68 4.45
N ASP A 411 -24.62 -32.67 3.92
CA ASP A 411 -23.79 -33.59 4.71
C ASP A 411 -22.47 -32.91 5.14
N LEU A 412 -21.83 -32.15 4.27
CA LEU A 412 -20.60 -31.41 4.58
C LEU A 412 -20.81 -30.31 5.61
N LEU A 413 -21.96 -29.63 5.59
CA LEU A 413 -22.31 -28.57 6.52
C LEU A 413 -22.87 -29.07 7.86
N ARG A 414 -23.07 -30.39 8.01
CA ARG A 414 -23.42 -31.00 9.30
C ARG A 414 -22.24 -30.99 10.23
N GLY A 415 -22.12 -29.92 11.02
CA GLY A 415 -21.11 -29.81 12.09
C GLY A 415 -19.82 -29.12 11.72
N THR A 416 -19.68 -28.60 10.51
CA THR A 416 -18.55 -27.76 10.08
C THR A 416 -19.04 -26.49 9.43
N ASP A 417 -18.29 -25.41 9.61
CA ASP A 417 -18.57 -24.11 8.96
C ASP A 417 -17.68 -23.94 7.71
N SER A 418 -17.15 -25.06 7.14
CA SER A 418 -16.26 -25.04 5.98
C SER A 418 -16.61 -26.08 4.94
N ILE A 419 -16.35 -25.76 3.67
CA ILE A 419 -16.61 -26.61 2.51
C ILE A 419 -15.33 -26.74 1.70
N SER A 420 -14.83 -27.98 1.52
CA SER A 420 -13.76 -28.23 0.55
C SER A 420 -14.36 -28.32 -0.86
N VAL A 421 -13.93 -27.42 -1.75
CA VAL A 421 -14.41 -27.37 -3.14
C VAL A 421 -13.97 -28.64 -3.90
N SER A 422 -12.74 -29.13 -3.69
CA SER A 422 -12.24 -30.36 -4.29
C SER A 422 -12.97 -31.60 -3.77
N LYS A 423 -13.39 -31.61 -2.51
CA LYS A 423 -14.22 -32.69 -1.97
C LYS A 423 -15.61 -32.68 -2.58
N LEU A 424 -16.20 -31.49 -2.73
CA LEU A 424 -17.51 -31.32 -3.35
C LEU A 424 -17.47 -31.76 -4.83
N GLU A 425 -16.46 -31.35 -5.61
CA GLU A 425 -16.24 -31.83 -6.99
C GLU A 425 -16.18 -33.34 -7.06
N ARG A 426 -15.34 -33.98 -6.24
CA ARG A 426 -15.13 -35.44 -6.24
C ARG A 426 -16.40 -36.21 -5.89
N GLU A 427 -17.20 -35.72 -4.96
CA GLU A 427 -18.40 -36.40 -4.50
C GLU A 427 -19.61 -36.15 -5.42
N THR A 428 -19.65 -35.02 -6.12
CA THR A 428 -20.77 -34.64 -6.97
C THR A 428 -20.51 -34.80 -8.47
N GLY A 429 -19.24 -34.81 -8.88
CA GLY A 429 -18.83 -34.80 -10.30
C GLY A 429 -19.05 -33.43 -10.98
N VAL A 430 -19.41 -32.40 -10.25
CA VAL A 430 -19.59 -31.05 -10.80
C VAL A 430 -18.24 -30.37 -10.90
N ASP A 431 -18.03 -29.66 -12.02
CA ASP A 431 -16.78 -28.96 -12.34
C ASP A 431 -16.36 -28.01 -11.22
N ARG A 432 -15.12 -28.14 -10.75
CA ARG A 432 -14.53 -27.33 -9.66
C ARG A 432 -14.56 -25.83 -9.97
N VAL A 433 -14.30 -25.47 -11.23
CA VAL A 433 -14.29 -24.06 -11.64
C VAL A 433 -15.70 -23.49 -11.55
N LEU A 434 -16.72 -24.24 -11.93
CA LEU A 434 -18.12 -23.82 -11.79
C LEU A 434 -18.48 -23.63 -10.31
N LEU A 435 -18.16 -24.59 -9.45
CA LEU A 435 -18.42 -24.50 -7.99
C LEU A 435 -17.76 -23.27 -7.37
N ARG A 436 -16.48 -23.07 -7.66
CA ARG A 436 -15.71 -21.96 -7.11
C ARG A 436 -16.22 -20.59 -7.59
N ARG A 437 -16.52 -20.47 -8.89
CA ARG A 437 -17.10 -19.25 -9.48
C ARG A 437 -18.44 -18.90 -8.87
N THR A 438 -19.29 -19.89 -8.66
CA THR A 438 -20.58 -19.69 -8.00
C THR A 438 -20.43 -19.14 -6.60
N LEU A 439 -19.51 -19.70 -5.80
CA LEU A 439 -19.23 -19.20 -4.46
C LEU A 439 -18.71 -17.75 -4.48
N ILE A 440 -17.83 -17.40 -5.41
CA ILE A 440 -17.30 -16.03 -5.55
C ILE A 440 -18.43 -15.04 -5.89
N ILE A 441 -19.34 -15.42 -6.79
CA ILE A 441 -20.48 -14.56 -7.15
C ILE A 441 -21.40 -14.34 -5.95
N LEU A 442 -21.77 -15.40 -5.26
CA LEU A 442 -22.65 -15.31 -4.08
C LEU A 442 -22.04 -14.47 -2.96
N LEU A 443 -20.71 -14.55 -2.78
CA LEU A 443 -19.95 -13.68 -1.89
C LEU A 443 -20.01 -12.21 -2.33
N GLY A 444 -19.76 -11.98 -3.61
CA GLY A 444 -19.76 -10.64 -4.19
C GLY A 444 -21.11 -9.94 -4.12
N GLU A 445 -22.19 -10.72 -4.28
CA GLU A 445 -23.57 -10.24 -4.14
C GLU A 445 -24.01 -10.11 -2.66
N GLY A 446 -23.18 -10.56 -1.72
CA GLY A 446 -23.50 -10.52 -0.28
C GLY A 446 -24.56 -11.52 0.15
N ILE A 447 -24.87 -12.51 -0.70
CA ILE A 447 -25.86 -13.57 -0.40
C ILE A 447 -25.29 -14.54 0.65
N ILE A 448 -23.97 -14.78 0.58
CA ILE A 448 -23.23 -15.56 1.56
C ILE A 448 -22.10 -14.71 2.15
N GLN A 449 -21.68 -15.05 3.36
CA GLN A 449 -20.52 -14.44 4.02
C GLN A 449 -19.52 -15.53 4.37
N GLY A 450 -18.25 -15.31 4.01
CA GLY A 450 -17.20 -16.29 4.23
C GLY A 450 -15.91 -15.89 3.51
N THR A 451 -14.90 -16.76 3.63
CA THR A 451 -13.59 -16.54 3.02
C THR A 451 -13.04 -17.84 2.45
N PHE A 452 -12.20 -17.73 1.41
CA PHE A 452 -11.45 -18.86 0.93
C PHE A 452 -10.13 -19.04 1.70
N GLU A 453 -9.87 -20.25 2.16
CA GLU A 453 -8.60 -20.70 2.71
C GLU A 453 -8.07 -21.84 1.82
N GLY A 454 -7.40 -21.49 0.72
CA GLY A 454 -7.01 -22.46 -0.31
C GLY A 454 -8.21 -23.12 -0.98
N ASP A 455 -8.36 -24.42 -0.79
CA ASP A 455 -9.50 -25.21 -1.31
C ASP A 455 -10.73 -25.16 -0.40
N LEU A 456 -10.56 -24.69 0.85
CA LEU A 456 -11.67 -24.57 1.79
C LEU A 456 -12.37 -23.22 1.63
N PHE A 457 -13.69 -23.26 1.55
CA PHE A 457 -14.54 -22.09 1.75
C PHE A 457 -15.09 -22.12 3.16
N VAL A 458 -14.69 -21.14 3.99
CA VAL A 458 -15.08 -21.03 5.40
C VAL A 458 -16.18 -19.99 5.52
N LEU A 459 -17.34 -20.37 6.07
CA LEU A 459 -18.46 -19.47 6.34
C LEU A 459 -18.18 -18.61 7.59
N ASP A 460 -18.44 -17.32 7.54
CA ASP A 460 -18.21 -16.40 8.68
C ASP A 460 -19.29 -16.59 9.79
N GLU A 461 -20.50 -17.03 9.43
CA GLU A 461 -21.59 -17.34 10.35
C GLU A 461 -22.27 -18.65 9.99
N ARG A 462 -22.85 -19.33 10.98
CA ARG A 462 -23.68 -20.52 10.74
C ARG A 462 -24.91 -20.14 9.92
N MET A 463 -24.79 -20.39 8.63
CA MET A 463 -25.87 -20.20 7.68
C MET A 463 -26.77 -21.43 7.66
N ASN A 464 -28.06 -21.22 7.37
CA ASN A 464 -28.96 -22.35 7.15
C ASN A 464 -28.46 -23.13 5.91
N SER A 465 -27.99 -24.37 6.13
CA SER A 465 -27.40 -25.21 5.08
C SER A 465 -28.34 -25.46 3.89
N HIS A 466 -29.64 -25.48 4.15
CA HIS A 466 -30.65 -25.62 3.09
C HIS A 466 -30.73 -24.37 2.19
N PHE A 467 -30.75 -23.19 2.80
CA PHE A 467 -30.74 -21.91 2.08
C PHE A 467 -29.46 -21.75 1.24
N PHE A 468 -28.30 -22.07 1.84
CA PHE A 468 -27.02 -22.03 1.15
C PHE A 468 -27.00 -22.96 -0.07
N ALA A 469 -27.44 -24.22 0.10
CA ALA A 469 -27.47 -25.18 -0.99
C ALA A 469 -28.41 -24.75 -2.13
N GLU A 470 -29.56 -24.14 -1.78
CA GLU A 470 -30.50 -23.63 -2.80
C GLU A 470 -29.89 -22.48 -3.60
N LYS A 471 -29.25 -21.51 -2.93
CA LYS A 471 -28.62 -20.36 -3.59
C LYS A 471 -27.44 -20.79 -4.46
N LEU A 472 -26.62 -21.73 -3.98
CA LEU A 472 -25.51 -22.26 -4.76
C LEU A 472 -26.03 -22.94 -6.07
N ILE A 473 -27.05 -23.77 -5.95
CA ILE A 473 -27.63 -24.48 -7.09
C ILE A 473 -28.29 -23.50 -8.07
N GLU A 474 -29.05 -22.52 -7.57
CA GLU A 474 -29.68 -21.49 -8.37
C GLU A 474 -28.65 -20.76 -9.25
N GLU A 475 -27.55 -20.31 -8.63
CA GLU A 475 -26.50 -19.58 -9.33
C GLU A 475 -25.71 -20.47 -10.29
N MET A 476 -25.42 -21.72 -9.91
CA MET A 476 -24.77 -22.68 -10.80
C MET A 476 -25.60 -22.95 -12.07
N ARG A 477 -26.91 -22.99 -11.96
CA ARG A 477 -27.81 -23.13 -13.13
C ARG A 477 -27.70 -21.91 -14.05
N VAL A 478 -27.63 -20.71 -13.51
CA VAL A 478 -27.46 -19.48 -14.31
C VAL A 478 -26.13 -19.49 -15.06
N LEU A 479 -25.05 -19.95 -14.42
CA LEU A 479 -23.72 -19.99 -15.04
C LEU A 479 -23.55 -21.13 -16.06
N ALA A 480 -24.24 -22.26 -15.86
CA ALA A 480 -24.19 -23.42 -16.77
C ALA A 480 -25.21 -23.36 -17.95
N GLY A 481 -26.02 -22.31 -18.00
CA GLY A 481 -26.88 -21.97 -19.14
C GLY A 481 -28.15 -22.64 -19.24
#